data_587fe0c3ac04fb6ea7c4149cc75bf133
#
_entry.id   587fe0c3ac04fb6ea7c4149cc75bf133
#
_cell.length_a   1.000
_cell.length_b   1.000
_cell.length_c   1.000
_cell.angle_alpha   90.00
_cell.angle_beta   90.00
_cell.angle_gamma   90.00
#
_symmetry.space_group_name_H-M   'P 1'
#
loop_
_entity.id
_entity.type
_entity.pdbx_description
1 polymer ?
#
loop_
_entity_poly.entity_id
_entity_poly.type
_entity_poly.pdbx_seq_one_letter_code
_entity_poly.pdbx_strand_id
1 'polypeptide(L)'
;MKHYLLAAPLLALALPLPASAKTLTVAAGPDAQTRLQEALILAEPGDEVVLGAGRFVLIDGISLDVDRVTVRGAGMDTTVLDFTGQRDAGEGFRVTSDGVTLRDFAVENPKGDGIKSKGADDIVYHRIRVTWTNGPAATNGAYGIYPVESTGVLIDAVTVSGASDAGIYVGQSRAITVRNSVAEANVAGIEIENSRDALVERNFVTRNTGGILVFDLPGLPVMGGGNVLVRDNLVVANTTPNFAPPGNIVAGVRRGTGILVMANDGVWVEHNTLYDNPTAPIMVVAYTQGFDDARYNPYPRNVTIGANRVDRGGTDPQLDGAAQLLAAFGGALPPVLWDGLAQPGATALRVEPGLAGWSLNLTEQGKGLGEANPGPLNVPTPDRTAMLTGVGAPAALEARLHP
;
A
#
# COMPACT_ATOMS: atom_id res chain seq x y z
N MET A 1 78.89 22.74 -3.05
CA MET A 1 77.55 22.32 -2.58
C MET A 1 76.70 21.98 -3.83
N LYS A 2 76.42 20.69 -4.06
CA LYS A 2 75.57 20.24 -5.18
C LYS A 2 74.15 19.98 -4.65
N HIS A 3 73.18 20.75 -5.14
CA HIS A 3 71.79 20.56 -4.84
C HIS A 3 71.18 19.50 -5.76
N TYR A 4 70.74 18.38 -5.19
CA TYR A 4 69.93 17.38 -5.90
C TYR A 4 68.42 17.74 -5.72
N LEU A 5 67.77 18.07 -6.81
CA LEU A 5 66.31 18.17 -6.90
C LEU A 5 65.77 16.74 -7.02
N LEU A 6 65.01 16.30 -6.01
CA LEU A 6 64.20 15.08 -6.09
C LEU A 6 62.86 15.45 -6.78
N ALA A 7 62.65 14.96 -7.98
CA ALA A 7 61.36 15.00 -8.66
C ALA A 7 60.50 13.81 -8.12
N ALA A 8 59.41 14.13 -7.42
CA ALA A 8 58.40 13.13 -7.05
C ALA A 8 57.45 12.86 -8.24
N PRO A 9 57.21 11.59 -8.60
CA PRO A 9 56.21 11.30 -9.64
C PRO A 9 54.78 11.56 -9.12
N LEU A 10 54.02 12.42 -9.85
CA LEU A 10 52.58 12.55 -9.65
C LEU A 10 51.91 11.26 -10.14
N LEU A 11 51.41 10.45 -9.23
CA LEU A 11 50.53 9.34 -9.57
C LEU A 11 49.15 9.93 -9.87
N ALA A 12 48.79 10.06 -11.14
CA ALA A 12 47.44 10.41 -11.56
C ALA A 12 46.51 9.24 -11.25
N LEU A 13 45.66 9.37 -10.21
CA LEU A 13 44.52 8.46 -10.00
C LEU A 13 43.54 8.68 -11.15
N ALA A 14 43.50 7.74 -12.10
CA ALA A 14 42.41 7.67 -13.07
C ALA A 14 41.13 7.28 -12.33
N LEU A 15 40.24 8.22 -12.09
CA LEU A 15 38.88 7.93 -11.67
C LEU A 15 38.20 7.17 -12.81
N PRO A 16 37.55 6.03 -12.55
CA PRO A 16 36.78 5.35 -13.58
C PRO A 16 35.69 6.29 -14.08
N LEU A 17 35.63 6.52 -15.39
CA LEU A 17 34.52 7.20 -16.02
C LEU A 17 33.25 6.37 -15.75
N PRO A 18 32.12 6.99 -15.39
CA PRO A 18 30.87 6.24 -15.27
C PRO A 18 30.58 5.55 -16.61
N ALA A 19 30.33 4.24 -16.55
CA ALA A 19 29.89 3.48 -17.72
C ALA A 19 28.61 4.15 -18.27
N SER A 20 28.57 4.35 -19.59
CA SER A 20 27.37 4.89 -20.23
C SER A 20 26.24 3.87 -20.08
N ALA A 21 25.10 4.31 -19.56
CA ALA A 21 23.90 3.48 -19.46
C ALA A 21 23.55 2.87 -20.83
N LYS A 22 23.30 1.56 -20.85
CA LYS A 22 22.91 0.81 -22.04
C LYS A 22 21.40 0.64 -22.10
N THR A 23 20.88 0.47 -23.29
CA THR A 23 19.48 0.07 -23.48
C THR A 23 19.42 -1.35 -24.00
N LEU A 24 18.79 -2.25 -23.23
CA LEU A 24 18.53 -3.63 -23.59
C LEU A 24 17.07 -3.75 -24.05
N THR A 25 16.86 -4.00 -25.34
CA THR A 25 15.50 -4.08 -25.91
C THR A 25 15.03 -5.51 -26.02
N VAL A 26 13.84 -5.79 -25.50
CA VAL A 26 13.19 -7.10 -25.57
C VAL A 26 11.85 -6.96 -26.28
N ALA A 27 11.66 -7.68 -27.38
CA ALA A 27 10.39 -7.73 -28.10
C ALA A 27 9.50 -8.85 -27.55
N ALA A 28 8.18 -8.69 -27.61
CA ALA A 28 7.22 -9.76 -27.38
C ALA A 28 7.36 -10.87 -28.45
N GLY A 29 6.82 -12.05 -28.21
CA GLY A 29 6.81 -13.16 -29.17
C GLY A 29 7.49 -14.42 -28.61
N PRO A 30 7.91 -15.35 -29.49
CA PRO A 30 8.54 -16.61 -29.07
C PRO A 30 9.74 -16.36 -28.15
N ASP A 31 9.94 -17.23 -27.16
CA ASP A 31 11.03 -17.17 -26.19
C ASP A 31 11.13 -15.86 -25.39
N ALA A 32 10.04 -15.09 -25.30
CA ALA A 32 10.03 -13.82 -24.56
C ALA A 32 10.42 -14.01 -23.09
N GLN A 33 10.03 -15.10 -22.45
CA GLN A 33 10.43 -15.48 -21.09
C GLN A 33 11.96 -15.48 -20.95
N THR A 34 12.64 -16.24 -21.81
CA THR A 34 14.11 -16.38 -21.76
C THR A 34 14.80 -15.05 -22.04
N ARG A 35 14.43 -14.39 -23.14
CA ARG A 35 15.05 -13.11 -23.52
C ARG A 35 14.85 -12.00 -22.48
N LEU A 36 13.67 -11.96 -21.86
CA LEU A 36 13.42 -10.97 -20.80
C LEU A 36 14.26 -11.26 -19.56
N GLN A 37 14.28 -12.52 -19.08
CA GLN A 37 15.07 -12.89 -17.93
C GLN A 37 16.58 -12.70 -18.18
N GLU A 38 17.07 -13.03 -19.38
CA GLU A 38 18.46 -12.76 -19.79
C GLU A 38 18.78 -11.26 -19.75
N ALA A 39 17.89 -10.40 -20.28
CA ALA A 39 18.11 -8.96 -20.26
C ALA A 39 18.14 -8.41 -18.81
N LEU A 40 17.28 -8.92 -17.91
CA LEU A 40 17.29 -8.54 -16.50
C LEU A 40 18.55 -8.99 -15.76
N ILE A 41 19.12 -10.15 -16.13
CA ILE A 41 20.39 -10.68 -15.55
C ILE A 41 21.61 -9.93 -16.10
N LEU A 42 21.60 -9.57 -17.37
CA LEU A 42 22.75 -8.94 -18.07
C LEU A 42 22.76 -7.41 -17.91
N ALA A 43 21.72 -6.82 -17.34
CA ALA A 43 21.70 -5.39 -17.06
C ALA A 43 22.79 -5.04 -16.04
N GLU A 44 23.38 -3.86 -16.23
CA GLU A 44 24.32 -3.25 -15.29
C GLU A 44 23.66 -2.06 -14.58
N PRO A 45 24.14 -1.64 -13.42
CA PRO A 45 23.57 -0.51 -12.69
C PRO A 45 23.50 0.78 -13.54
N GLY A 46 22.30 1.30 -13.75
CA GLY A 46 22.02 2.46 -14.58
C GLY A 46 21.43 2.12 -15.95
N ASP A 47 21.38 0.84 -16.32
CA ASP A 47 20.83 0.41 -17.61
C ASP A 47 19.30 0.52 -17.66
N GLU A 48 18.78 0.58 -18.88
CA GLU A 48 17.36 0.52 -19.17
C GLU A 48 17.01 -0.78 -19.94
N VAL A 49 16.07 -1.57 -19.40
CA VAL A 49 15.46 -2.72 -20.08
C VAL A 49 14.14 -2.25 -20.69
N VAL A 50 14.09 -2.16 -22.03
CA VAL A 50 12.95 -1.67 -22.79
C VAL A 50 12.14 -2.83 -23.35
N LEU A 51 10.91 -2.94 -22.88
CA LEU A 51 9.94 -3.94 -23.33
C LEU A 51 9.15 -3.36 -24.52
N GLY A 52 9.23 -4.00 -25.66
CA GLY A 52 8.45 -3.62 -26.83
C GLY A 52 6.93 -3.75 -26.61
N ALA A 53 6.17 -3.16 -27.53
CA ALA A 53 4.73 -3.35 -27.58
C ALA A 53 4.39 -4.82 -27.81
N GLY A 54 3.34 -5.34 -27.15
CA GLY A 54 2.82 -6.68 -27.31
C GLY A 54 2.63 -7.45 -26.02
N ARG A 55 2.20 -8.69 -26.17
CA ARG A 55 1.95 -9.62 -25.06
C ARG A 55 3.13 -10.58 -24.89
N PHE A 56 3.77 -10.52 -23.75
CA PHE A 56 4.84 -11.43 -23.33
C PHE A 56 4.20 -12.60 -22.59
N VAL A 57 4.07 -13.74 -23.23
CA VAL A 57 3.54 -14.96 -22.60
C VAL A 57 4.61 -15.58 -21.73
N LEU A 58 4.38 -15.56 -20.42
CA LEU A 58 5.34 -15.99 -19.40
C LEU A 58 4.80 -17.22 -18.66
N ILE A 59 5.63 -18.22 -18.51
CA ILE A 59 5.28 -19.49 -17.85
C ILE A 59 5.92 -19.66 -16.47
N ASP A 60 6.84 -18.79 -16.14
CA ASP A 60 7.52 -18.71 -14.84
C ASP A 60 7.64 -17.24 -14.42
N GLY A 61 7.82 -16.97 -13.12
CA GLY A 61 8.12 -15.63 -12.63
C GLY A 61 9.41 -15.08 -13.21
N ILE A 62 9.53 -13.76 -13.25
CA ILE A 62 10.78 -13.06 -13.63
C ILE A 62 11.36 -12.33 -12.42
N SER A 63 12.68 -12.14 -12.41
CA SER A 63 13.37 -11.49 -11.30
C SER A 63 14.42 -10.49 -11.76
N LEU A 64 14.56 -9.39 -11.01
CA LEU A 64 15.59 -8.38 -11.16
C LEU A 64 16.34 -8.22 -9.83
N ASP A 65 17.66 -8.40 -9.86
CA ASP A 65 18.55 -8.29 -8.71
C ASP A 65 19.79 -7.43 -9.09
N VAL A 66 19.56 -6.32 -9.79
CA VAL A 66 20.58 -5.35 -10.20
C VAL A 66 20.10 -3.96 -9.86
N ASP A 67 20.92 -3.21 -9.12
CA ASP A 67 20.59 -1.86 -8.66
C ASP A 67 20.44 -0.86 -9.81
N ARG A 68 19.58 0.14 -9.59
CA ARG A 68 19.41 1.30 -10.46
C ARG A 68 19.04 0.97 -11.91
N VAL A 69 18.38 -0.15 -12.14
CA VAL A 69 17.84 -0.52 -13.46
C VAL A 69 16.45 0.08 -13.63
N THR A 70 16.20 0.61 -14.83
CA THR A 70 14.85 0.97 -15.25
C THR A 70 14.27 -0.12 -16.14
N VAL A 71 13.11 -0.65 -15.81
CA VAL A 71 12.34 -1.54 -16.70
C VAL A 71 11.15 -0.77 -17.22
N ARG A 72 11.09 -0.56 -18.53
CA ARG A 72 10.07 0.28 -19.15
C ARG A 72 9.38 -0.44 -20.32
N GLY A 73 8.05 -0.45 -20.28
CA GLY A 73 7.21 -0.83 -21.43
C GLY A 73 6.87 0.33 -22.37
N ALA A 74 6.02 0.07 -23.34
CA ALA A 74 5.46 1.06 -24.25
C ALA A 74 4.14 1.68 -23.75
N GLY A 75 3.68 1.27 -22.58
CA GLY A 75 2.44 1.69 -21.93
C GLY A 75 1.73 0.51 -21.28
N MET A 76 0.97 0.77 -20.19
CA MET A 76 0.28 -0.29 -19.43
C MET A 76 -0.85 -1.00 -20.21
N ASP A 77 -1.28 -0.45 -21.34
CA ASP A 77 -2.24 -1.10 -22.24
C ASP A 77 -1.59 -1.65 -23.51
N THR A 78 -0.29 -1.43 -23.66
CA THR A 78 0.45 -1.75 -24.87
C THR A 78 1.48 -2.84 -24.65
N THR A 79 2.15 -2.87 -23.51
CA THR A 79 3.10 -3.92 -23.11
C THR A 79 2.49 -4.71 -21.96
N VAL A 80 2.25 -6.01 -22.16
CA VAL A 80 1.60 -6.88 -21.18
C VAL A 80 2.49 -8.07 -20.87
N LEU A 81 2.85 -8.24 -19.61
CA LEU A 81 3.47 -9.45 -19.07
C LEU A 81 2.35 -10.38 -18.62
N ASP A 82 2.07 -11.41 -19.42
CA ASP A 82 0.95 -12.33 -19.24
C ASP A 82 1.41 -13.63 -18.59
N PHE A 83 1.03 -13.80 -17.32
CA PHE A 83 1.33 -14.96 -16.50
C PHE A 83 0.18 -15.99 -16.45
N THR A 84 -0.82 -15.91 -17.33
CA THR A 84 -1.95 -16.87 -17.35
C THR A 84 -1.47 -18.33 -17.41
N GLY A 85 -0.34 -18.58 -18.06
CA GLY A 85 0.29 -19.91 -18.16
C GLY A 85 1.32 -20.23 -17.09
N GLN A 86 1.49 -19.40 -16.07
CA GLN A 86 2.51 -19.56 -15.03
C GLN A 86 2.38 -20.94 -14.35
N ARG A 87 3.50 -21.65 -14.22
CA ARG A 87 3.54 -23.01 -13.65
C ARG A 87 3.78 -22.99 -12.16
N ASP A 88 4.73 -22.16 -11.71
CA ASP A 88 5.06 -22.00 -10.31
C ASP A 88 4.01 -21.15 -9.59
N ALA A 89 3.96 -21.25 -8.26
CA ALA A 89 3.06 -20.48 -7.41
C ALA A 89 3.68 -19.16 -6.93
N GLY A 90 4.79 -18.74 -7.53
CA GLY A 90 5.53 -17.56 -7.16
C GLY A 90 4.96 -16.25 -7.71
N GLU A 91 5.67 -15.18 -7.44
CA GLU A 91 5.34 -13.84 -7.92
C GLU A 91 5.45 -13.75 -9.46
N GLY A 92 4.72 -12.82 -10.07
CA GLY A 92 4.90 -12.50 -11.49
C GLY A 92 6.25 -11.83 -11.73
N PHE A 93 6.52 -10.72 -11.04
CA PHE A 93 7.79 -10.01 -11.14
C PHE A 93 8.36 -9.76 -9.73
N ARG A 94 9.57 -10.24 -9.48
CA ARG A 94 10.28 -10.06 -8.22
C ARG A 94 11.45 -9.09 -8.38
N VAL A 95 11.61 -8.16 -7.42
CA VAL A 95 12.71 -7.20 -7.34
C VAL A 95 13.35 -7.28 -5.97
N THR A 96 14.69 -7.40 -5.91
CA THR A 96 15.47 -7.48 -4.67
C THR A 96 16.62 -6.47 -4.62
N SER A 97 16.64 -5.51 -5.54
CA SER A 97 17.71 -4.54 -5.73
C SER A 97 17.21 -3.10 -5.55
N ASP A 98 18.14 -2.19 -5.22
CA ASP A 98 17.86 -0.80 -4.89
C ASP A 98 17.80 0.11 -6.13
N GLY A 99 17.11 1.23 -5.98
CA GLY A 99 17.07 2.27 -7.00
C GLY A 99 16.33 1.89 -8.28
N VAL A 100 15.51 0.84 -8.26
CA VAL A 100 14.81 0.34 -9.45
C VAL A 100 13.62 1.22 -9.81
N THR A 101 13.40 1.40 -11.12
CA THR A 101 12.18 2.01 -11.67
C THR A 101 11.46 1.01 -12.55
N LEU A 102 10.21 0.71 -12.23
CA LEU A 102 9.31 -0.08 -13.05
C LEU A 102 8.22 0.83 -13.60
N ARG A 103 8.02 0.84 -14.94
CA ARG A 103 7.05 1.75 -15.52
C ARG A 103 6.48 1.32 -16.87
N ASP A 104 5.27 1.80 -17.15
CA ASP A 104 4.66 1.74 -18.48
C ASP A 104 4.41 0.32 -19.02
N PHE A 105 3.99 -0.62 -18.17
CA PHE A 105 3.58 -1.96 -18.59
C PHE A 105 2.47 -2.54 -17.70
N ALA A 106 1.89 -3.64 -18.14
CA ALA A 106 0.94 -4.42 -17.33
C ALA A 106 1.51 -5.78 -16.92
N VAL A 107 1.01 -6.28 -15.78
CA VAL A 107 1.15 -7.65 -15.30
C VAL A 107 -0.23 -8.26 -15.20
N GLU A 108 -0.47 -9.36 -15.88
CA GLU A 108 -1.76 -10.03 -15.91
C GLU A 108 -1.68 -11.46 -15.39
N ASN A 109 -2.64 -11.83 -14.54
CA ASN A 109 -2.90 -13.18 -14.06
C ASN A 109 -1.71 -13.94 -13.41
N PRO A 110 -0.87 -13.31 -12.60
CA PRO A 110 0.15 -14.07 -11.87
C PRO A 110 -0.53 -14.99 -10.84
N LYS A 111 0.07 -16.14 -10.56
CA LYS A 111 -0.47 -17.08 -9.56
C LYS A 111 -0.23 -16.60 -8.13
N GLY A 112 0.90 -15.98 -7.88
CA GLY A 112 1.23 -15.31 -6.63
C GLY A 112 1.05 -13.81 -6.75
N ASP A 113 1.89 -13.04 -6.06
CA ASP A 113 1.86 -11.58 -6.08
C ASP A 113 2.15 -11.04 -7.49
N GLY A 114 1.58 -9.88 -7.82
CA GLY A 114 1.81 -9.24 -9.11
C GLY A 114 3.26 -8.80 -9.28
N ILE A 115 3.64 -7.75 -8.56
CA ILE A 115 5.02 -7.26 -8.50
C ILE A 115 5.41 -7.16 -7.02
N LYS A 116 6.37 -7.97 -6.62
CA LYS A 116 6.91 -7.98 -5.26
C LYS A 116 8.32 -7.41 -5.23
N SER A 117 8.53 -6.41 -4.38
CA SER A 117 9.87 -5.99 -4.02
C SER A 117 10.11 -6.21 -2.53
N LYS A 118 11.25 -6.82 -2.20
CA LYS A 118 11.62 -7.07 -0.81
C LYS A 118 13.01 -6.53 -0.53
N GLY A 119 13.10 -5.61 0.46
CA GLY A 119 14.35 -4.96 0.82
C GLY A 119 14.91 -4.08 -0.31
N ALA A 120 14.07 -3.65 -1.25
CA ALA A 120 14.44 -2.81 -2.38
C ALA A 120 14.22 -1.34 -2.00
N ASP A 121 15.28 -0.64 -1.69
CA ASP A 121 15.22 0.77 -1.32
C ASP A 121 15.13 1.68 -2.56
N ASP A 122 14.53 2.86 -2.39
CA ASP A 122 14.36 3.85 -3.46
C ASP A 122 13.67 3.28 -4.72
N ILE A 123 12.59 2.51 -4.55
CA ILE A 123 11.86 1.89 -5.65
C ILE A 123 10.73 2.79 -6.17
N VAL A 124 10.56 2.81 -7.49
CA VAL A 124 9.48 3.55 -8.18
C VAL A 124 8.63 2.61 -9.01
N TYR A 125 7.32 2.67 -8.81
CA TYR A 125 6.29 2.07 -9.68
C TYR A 125 5.51 3.20 -10.33
N HIS A 126 5.55 3.29 -11.65
CA HIS A 126 4.89 4.39 -12.37
C HIS A 126 4.13 3.91 -13.59
N ARG A 127 2.84 4.26 -13.69
CA ARG A 127 1.97 3.84 -14.79
C ARG A 127 2.05 2.32 -15.08
N ILE A 128 1.79 1.54 -14.04
CA ILE A 128 1.73 0.07 -14.09
C ILE A 128 0.28 -0.37 -13.87
N ARG A 129 -0.14 -1.40 -14.58
CA ARG A 129 -1.39 -2.09 -14.32
C ARG A 129 -1.13 -3.52 -13.86
N VAL A 130 -1.75 -3.94 -12.76
CA VAL A 130 -1.77 -5.34 -12.33
C VAL A 130 -3.21 -5.82 -12.26
N THR A 131 -3.53 -6.90 -12.96
CA THR A 131 -4.92 -7.35 -13.10
C THR A 131 -5.05 -8.86 -13.14
N TRP A 132 -5.98 -9.40 -12.35
CA TRP A 132 -6.52 -10.75 -12.54
C TRP A 132 -7.78 -10.64 -13.42
N THR A 133 -7.64 -10.99 -14.69
CA THR A 133 -8.63 -10.68 -15.73
C THR A 133 -9.96 -11.41 -15.59
N ASN A 134 -10.00 -12.51 -14.79
CA ASN A 134 -11.22 -13.24 -14.47
C ASN A 134 -12.02 -12.60 -13.31
N GLY A 135 -11.56 -11.45 -12.78
CA GLY A 135 -12.19 -10.75 -11.68
C GLY A 135 -11.84 -11.30 -10.30
N PRO A 136 -12.54 -10.84 -9.25
CA PRO A 136 -12.29 -11.21 -7.87
C PRO A 136 -12.44 -12.71 -7.62
N ALA A 137 -11.40 -13.36 -7.10
CA ALA A 137 -11.42 -14.78 -6.73
C ALA A 137 -10.39 -15.07 -5.64
N ALA A 138 -10.73 -15.97 -4.70
CA ALA A 138 -9.83 -16.41 -3.63
C ALA A 138 -8.56 -17.12 -4.16
N THR A 139 -8.57 -17.56 -5.40
CA THR A 139 -7.45 -18.22 -6.08
C THR A 139 -6.49 -17.26 -6.76
N ASN A 140 -6.80 -15.97 -6.79
CA ASN A 140 -5.90 -14.95 -7.30
C ASN A 140 -4.72 -14.74 -6.34
N GLY A 141 -3.63 -14.18 -6.83
CA GLY A 141 -2.52 -13.80 -5.98
C GLY A 141 -2.93 -12.77 -4.92
N ALA A 142 -2.18 -12.71 -3.82
CA ALA A 142 -2.54 -11.90 -2.68
C ALA A 142 -2.43 -10.40 -2.98
N TYR A 143 -1.31 -9.96 -3.53
CA TYR A 143 -0.98 -8.54 -3.67
C TYR A 143 -0.70 -8.15 -5.12
N GLY A 144 -1.22 -6.99 -5.54
CA GLY A 144 -0.90 -6.47 -6.88
C GLY A 144 0.47 -5.80 -6.92
N ILE A 145 0.65 -4.70 -6.22
CA ILE A 145 1.94 -4.03 -5.99
C ILE A 145 2.33 -4.25 -4.53
N TYR A 146 3.49 -4.86 -4.30
CA TYR A 146 3.90 -5.36 -2.99
C TYR A 146 5.34 -5.00 -2.61
N PRO A 147 5.66 -3.75 -2.27
CA PRO A 147 6.91 -3.43 -1.59
C PRO A 147 6.84 -3.80 -0.10
N VAL A 148 7.88 -4.47 0.38
CA VAL A 148 8.04 -4.86 1.80
C VAL A 148 9.49 -4.70 2.25
N GLU A 149 9.68 -4.26 3.52
CA GLU A 149 11.00 -4.02 4.12
C GLU A 149 11.85 -3.03 3.31
N SER A 150 11.23 -1.96 2.77
CA SER A 150 11.85 -0.99 1.86
C SER A 150 11.83 0.43 2.44
N THR A 151 12.83 1.24 2.08
CA THR A 151 12.89 2.67 2.39
C THR A 151 12.87 3.48 1.09
N GLY A 152 11.99 4.50 0.99
CA GLY A 152 11.86 5.27 -0.25
C GLY A 152 11.01 4.51 -1.30
N VAL A 153 9.69 4.50 -1.10
CA VAL A 153 8.74 3.82 -2.01
C VAL A 153 7.84 4.86 -2.67
N LEU A 154 7.89 4.95 -3.99
CA LEU A 154 7.00 5.80 -4.77
C LEU A 154 6.12 4.94 -5.69
N ILE A 155 4.81 4.94 -5.41
CA ILE A 155 3.78 4.30 -6.24
C ILE A 155 2.91 5.40 -6.81
N ASP A 156 3.00 5.62 -8.12
CA ASP A 156 2.32 6.72 -8.80
C ASP A 156 1.61 6.26 -10.07
N ALA A 157 0.35 6.63 -10.22
CA ALA A 157 -0.48 6.34 -11.38
C ALA A 157 -0.56 4.83 -11.74
N VAL A 158 -0.64 3.96 -10.74
CA VAL A 158 -0.85 2.52 -10.96
C VAL A 158 -2.34 2.17 -10.94
N THR A 159 -2.69 1.06 -11.60
CA THR A 159 -4.05 0.50 -11.55
C THR A 159 -3.97 -0.96 -11.12
N VAL A 160 -4.70 -1.33 -10.07
CA VAL A 160 -4.70 -2.72 -9.58
C VAL A 160 -6.10 -3.25 -9.39
N SER A 161 -6.35 -4.49 -9.89
CA SER A 161 -7.66 -5.13 -9.74
C SER A 161 -7.58 -6.64 -9.57
N GLY A 162 -8.41 -7.18 -8.68
CA GLY A 162 -8.64 -8.60 -8.50
C GLY A 162 -7.75 -9.29 -7.47
N ALA A 163 -6.92 -8.57 -6.72
CA ALA A 163 -6.07 -9.13 -5.67
C ALA A 163 -6.90 -9.75 -4.53
N SER A 164 -6.52 -10.97 -4.09
CA SER A 164 -7.25 -11.70 -3.06
C SER A 164 -6.93 -11.25 -1.63
N ASP A 165 -6.02 -10.28 -1.49
CA ASP A 165 -5.67 -9.59 -0.25
C ASP A 165 -5.69 -8.07 -0.52
N ALA A 166 -4.62 -7.45 -0.97
CA ALA A 166 -4.63 -6.02 -1.25
C ALA A 166 -4.19 -5.68 -2.68
N GLY A 167 -4.87 -4.70 -3.29
CA GLY A 167 -4.44 -4.17 -4.59
C GLY A 167 -3.05 -3.55 -4.49
N ILE A 168 -2.88 -2.58 -3.60
CA ILE A 168 -1.60 -1.95 -3.29
C ILE A 168 -1.31 -2.21 -1.82
N TYR A 169 -0.26 -2.96 -1.53
CA TYR A 169 0.20 -3.22 -0.18
C TYR A 169 1.60 -2.63 0.00
N VAL A 170 1.82 -1.92 1.10
CA VAL A 170 3.14 -1.48 1.52
C VAL A 170 3.34 -1.90 2.97
N GLY A 171 4.24 -2.85 3.20
CA GLY A 171 4.48 -3.43 4.53
C GLY A 171 5.88 -3.18 5.05
N GLN A 172 5.99 -2.95 6.37
CA GLN A 172 7.26 -2.90 7.10
C GLN A 172 8.27 -1.93 6.46
N SER A 173 7.79 -0.86 5.87
CA SER A 173 8.53 0.08 5.03
C SER A 173 8.46 1.51 5.58
N ARG A 174 9.23 2.43 5.00
CA ARG A 174 9.25 3.84 5.39
C ARG A 174 9.47 4.78 4.22
N ALA A 175 9.13 6.06 4.43
CA ALA A 175 9.26 7.10 3.41
C ALA A 175 8.48 6.73 2.13
N ILE A 176 7.17 6.63 2.25
CA ILE A 176 6.27 6.02 1.27
C ILE A 176 5.35 7.08 0.66
N THR A 177 5.16 7.04 -0.65
CA THR A 177 4.07 7.77 -1.32
C THR A 177 3.27 6.81 -2.20
N VAL A 178 1.95 6.75 -1.98
CA VAL A 178 0.98 6.07 -2.86
C VAL A 178 0.01 7.12 -3.37
N ARG A 179 0.03 7.39 -4.67
CA ARG A 179 -0.81 8.47 -5.21
C ARG A 179 -1.29 8.27 -6.63
N ASN A 180 -2.29 9.07 -7.02
CA ASN A 180 -2.84 9.14 -8.38
C ASN A 180 -3.24 7.77 -8.94
N SER A 181 -3.51 6.80 -8.06
CA SER A 181 -3.64 5.39 -8.40
C SER A 181 -5.09 4.93 -8.28
N VAL A 182 -5.40 3.83 -8.96
CA VAL A 182 -6.71 3.19 -8.93
C VAL A 182 -6.57 1.80 -8.31
N ALA A 183 -7.30 1.56 -7.21
CA ALA A 183 -7.40 0.24 -6.60
C ALA A 183 -8.86 -0.19 -6.61
N GLU A 184 -9.19 -1.21 -7.40
CA GLU A 184 -10.59 -1.60 -7.59
C GLU A 184 -10.79 -3.12 -7.58
N ALA A 185 -11.92 -3.57 -7.05
CA ALA A 185 -12.31 -4.98 -7.06
C ALA A 185 -11.27 -5.93 -6.40
N ASN A 186 -10.57 -5.45 -5.36
CA ASN A 186 -9.69 -6.21 -4.50
C ASN A 186 -10.38 -6.53 -3.16
N VAL A 187 -9.75 -7.30 -2.28
CA VAL A 187 -10.26 -7.38 -0.90
C VAL A 187 -9.94 -6.06 -0.19
N ALA A 188 -8.70 -5.69 0.00
CA ALA A 188 -8.37 -4.32 0.39
C ALA A 188 -7.89 -3.51 -0.84
N GLY A 189 -8.29 -2.24 -0.91
CA GLY A 189 -7.80 -1.37 -1.99
C GLY A 189 -6.33 -1.02 -1.80
N ILE A 190 -6.03 -0.35 -0.69
CA ILE A 190 -4.67 0.07 -0.31
C ILE A 190 -4.42 -0.31 1.15
N GLU A 191 -3.28 -0.92 1.42
CA GLU A 191 -2.81 -1.26 2.77
C GLU A 191 -1.46 -0.62 3.07
N ILE A 192 -1.37 -0.02 4.27
CA ILE A 192 -0.13 0.48 4.88
C ILE A 192 0.03 -0.27 6.21
N GLU A 193 0.86 -1.32 6.20
CA GLU A 193 1.04 -2.23 7.33
C GLU A 193 2.39 -2.05 8.00
N ASN A 194 2.43 -1.89 9.33
CA ASN A 194 3.68 -1.73 10.11
C ASN A 194 4.69 -0.77 9.47
N SER A 195 4.20 0.27 8.80
CA SER A 195 4.97 1.17 7.95
C SER A 195 4.92 2.60 8.47
N ARG A 196 5.94 3.42 8.13
CA ARG A 196 6.10 4.76 8.68
C ARG A 196 6.34 5.80 7.60
N ASP A 197 5.99 7.04 7.97
CA ASP A 197 6.26 8.22 7.15
C ASP A 197 5.61 8.11 5.76
N ALA A 198 4.32 7.71 5.74
CA ALA A 198 3.58 7.41 4.52
C ALA A 198 2.60 8.52 4.13
N LEU A 199 2.57 8.84 2.85
CA LEU A 199 1.58 9.71 2.20
C LEU A 199 0.72 8.88 1.24
N VAL A 200 -0.59 8.83 1.50
CA VAL A 200 -1.59 8.19 0.63
C VAL A 200 -2.55 9.26 0.13
N GLU A 201 -2.40 9.69 -1.11
CA GLU A 201 -3.15 10.85 -1.61
C GLU A 201 -3.64 10.72 -3.06
N ARG A 202 -4.76 11.37 -3.37
CA ARG A 202 -5.32 11.48 -4.73
C ARG A 202 -5.53 10.12 -5.42
N ASN A 203 -5.86 9.08 -4.64
CA ASN A 203 -6.19 7.77 -5.18
C ASN A 203 -7.70 7.63 -5.37
N PHE A 204 -8.10 6.81 -6.34
CA PHE A 204 -9.46 6.35 -6.53
C PHE A 204 -9.57 4.89 -6.06
N VAL A 205 -10.28 4.67 -4.96
CA VAL A 205 -10.37 3.37 -4.28
C VAL A 205 -11.84 2.94 -4.27
N THR A 206 -12.18 1.96 -5.09
CA THR A 206 -13.57 1.61 -5.35
C THR A 206 -13.81 0.12 -5.56
N ARG A 207 -15.02 -0.34 -5.27
CA ARG A 207 -15.44 -1.73 -5.49
C ARG A 207 -14.55 -2.78 -4.81
N ASN A 208 -13.79 -2.41 -3.78
CA ASN A 208 -13.08 -3.35 -2.92
C ASN A 208 -14.01 -3.86 -1.81
N THR A 209 -13.58 -4.82 -1.02
CA THR A 209 -14.27 -5.17 0.23
C THR A 209 -14.03 -4.07 1.27
N GLY A 210 -12.78 -3.68 1.49
CA GLY A 210 -12.35 -2.51 2.26
C GLY A 210 -11.57 -1.53 1.39
N GLY A 211 -11.65 -0.24 1.69
CA GLY A 211 -11.00 0.81 0.89
C GLY A 211 -9.52 0.96 1.24
N ILE A 212 -9.19 1.85 2.19
CA ILE A 212 -7.82 2.14 2.64
C ILE A 212 -7.66 1.65 4.08
N LEU A 213 -6.68 0.79 4.33
CA LEU A 213 -6.41 0.19 5.63
C LEU A 213 -5.01 0.61 6.10
N VAL A 214 -4.92 1.23 7.29
CA VAL A 214 -3.66 1.62 7.93
C VAL A 214 -3.59 0.88 9.26
N PHE A 215 -2.67 -0.05 9.40
CA PHE A 215 -2.69 -0.92 10.57
C PHE A 215 -1.33 -1.48 10.95
N ASP A 216 -1.24 -1.96 12.20
CA ASP A 216 -0.12 -2.72 12.71
C ASP A 216 -0.56 -4.12 13.10
N LEU A 217 0.30 -5.10 12.81
CA LEU A 217 0.16 -6.48 13.24
C LEU A 217 1.32 -6.90 14.14
N PRO A 218 1.07 -7.84 15.08
CA PRO A 218 2.13 -8.43 15.91
C PRO A 218 2.99 -9.44 15.16
N GLY A 219 4.14 -9.75 15.73
CA GLY A 219 4.98 -10.86 15.28
C GLY A 219 5.73 -10.64 13.96
N LEU A 220 5.75 -9.42 13.44
CA LEU A 220 6.48 -9.08 12.22
C LEU A 220 7.93 -8.63 12.53
N PRO A 221 8.88 -8.76 11.59
CA PRO A 221 10.24 -8.28 11.75
C PRO A 221 10.31 -6.80 12.10
N VAL A 222 9.58 -5.95 11.39
CA VAL A 222 9.46 -4.51 11.68
C VAL A 222 8.14 -4.25 12.39
N MET A 223 8.23 -3.65 13.57
CA MET A 223 7.11 -3.37 14.46
C MET A 223 6.84 -1.87 14.56
N GLY A 224 5.57 -1.53 14.70
CA GLY A 224 5.14 -0.18 15.02
C GLY A 224 5.16 0.77 13.83
N GLY A 225 4.06 0.82 13.08
CA GLY A 225 3.78 1.83 12.06
C GLY A 225 3.49 3.21 12.65
N GLY A 226 3.45 4.23 11.80
CA GLY A 226 3.08 5.57 12.23
C GLY A 226 3.45 6.69 11.27
N ASN A 227 3.02 7.92 11.59
CA ASN A 227 3.18 9.09 10.75
C ASN A 227 2.59 8.87 9.35
N VAL A 228 1.32 8.48 9.28
CA VAL A 228 0.63 8.20 8.02
C VAL A 228 -0.38 9.30 7.72
N LEU A 229 -0.26 9.93 6.57
CA LEU A 229 -1.20 10.95 6.09
C LEU A 229 -2.03 10.37 4.93
N VAL A 230 -3.34 10.22 5.17
CA VAL A 230 -4.33 9.76 4.17
C VAL A 230 -5.20 10.95 3.79
N ARG A 231 -5.00 11.51 2.59
CA ARG A 231 -5.71 12.73 2.19
C ARG A 231 -6.10 12.77 0.72
N ASP A 232 -7.09 13.60 0.43
CA ASP A 232 -7.51 13.91 -0.94
C ASP A 232 -7.86 12.65 -1.78
N ASN A 233 -8.21 11.52 -1.13
CA ASN A 233 -8.60 10.30 -1.83
C ASN A 233 -10.11 10.30 -2.08
N LEU A 234 -10.51 9.60 -3.15
CA LEU A 234 -11.90 9.28 -3.45
C LEU A 234 -12.13 7.79 -3.12
N VAL A 235 -12.83 7.52 -2.00
CA VAL A 235 -13.07 6.19 -1.45
C VAL A 235 -14.56 5.86 -1.58
N VAL A 236 -14.91 5.12 -2.62
CA VAL A 236 -16.32 5.04 -3.10
C VAL A 236 -16.76 3.60 -3.33
N ALA A 237 -17.95 3.27 -2.82
CA ALA A 237 -18.66 2.03 -3.12
C ALA A 237 -17.79 0.77 -2.95
N ASN A 238 -17.09 0.68 -1.80
CA ASN A 238 -16.33 -0.52 -1.48
C ASN A 238 -17.28 -1.62 -0.97
N THR A 239 -17.95 -2.26 -1.90
CA THR A 239 -19.10 -3.16 -1.66
C THR A 239 -18.88 -4.59 -2.13
N THR A 240 -17.70 -4.94 -2.63
CA THR A 240 -17.40 -6.29 -3.07
C THR A 240 -17.42 -7.25 -1.86
N PRO A 241 -18.16 -8.37 -1.94
CA PRO A 241 -18.08 -9.41 -0.93
C PRO A 241 -16.62 -9.84 -0.68
N ASN A 242 -16.28 -10.08 0.58
CA ASN A 242 -14.93 -10.52 0.91
C ASN A 242 -14.65 -11.89 0.28
N PHE A 243 -13.61 -11.95 -0.55
CA PHE A 243 -13.20 -13.16 -1.25
C PHE A 243 -11.79 -13.62 -0.87
N ALA A 244 -11.23 -13.07 0.23
CA ALA A 244 -9.94 -13.52 0.74
C ALA A 244 -9.95 -15.02 1.06
N PRO A 245 -8.84 -15.72 0.88
CA PRO A 245 -8.71 -17.10 1.32
C PRO A 245 -8.99 -17.23 2.82
N PRO A 246 -9.74 -18.26 3.25
CA PRO A 246 -9.99 -18.49 4.66
C PRO A 246 -8.71 -18.59 5.48
N GLY A 247 -8.65 -17.92 6.63
CA GLY A 247 -7.49 -17.89 7.52
C GLY A 247 -6.55 -16.71 7.32
N ASN A 248 -6.65 -15.96 6.23
CA ASN A 248 -5.94 -14.71 6.08
C ASN A 248 -6.55 -13.64 6.99
N ILE A 249 -5.73 -12.75 7.53
CA ILE A 249 -6.19 -11.65 8.40
C ILE A 249 -7.20 -10.77 7.67
N VAL A 250 -6.96 -10.48 6.42
CA VAL A 250 -7.83 -9.66 5.59
C VAL A 250 -9.20 -10.28 5.33
N ALA A 251 -9.37 -11.59 5.57
CA ALA A 251 -10.70 -12.23 5.58
C ALA A 251 -11.62 -11.67 6.66
N GLY A 252 -11.07 -11.02 7.69
CA GLY A 252 -11.81 -10.31 8.72
C GLY A 252 -12.28 -8.91 8.32
N VAL A 253 -11.81 -8.36 7.20
CA VAL A 253 -12.24 -7.04 6.72
C VAL A 253 -13.71 -7.08 6.32
N ARG A 254 -14.48 -6.16 6.87
CA ARG A 254 -15.93 -6.10 6.63
C ARG A 254 -16.20 -5.37 5.31
N ARG A 255 -17.02 -6.00 4.45
CA ARG A 255 -17.50 -5.38 3.21
C ARG A 255 -18.14 -4.02 3.50
N GLY A 256 -17.70 -2.99 2.81
CA GLY A 256 -18.25 -1.64 3.02
C GLY A 256 -17.48 -0.80 4.04
N THR A 257 -16.28 -1.21 4.41
CA THR A 257 -15.35 -0.35 5.17
C THR A 257 -14.69 0.63 4.22
N GLY A 258 -14.78 1.92 4.50
CA GLY A 258 -14.12 2.96 3.70
C GLY A 258 -12.64 3.11 4.06
N ILE A 259 -12.35 3.75 5.19
CA ILE A 259 -10.99 3.88 5.75
C ILE A 259 -10.96 3.20 7.12
N LEU A 260 -9.99 2.33 7.35
CA LEU A 260 -9.75 1.67 8.64
C LEU A 260 -8.40 2.10 9.19
N VAL A 261 -8.37 2.50 10.46
CA VAL A 261 -7.13 2.68 11.22
C VAL A 261 -7.16 1.69 12.40
N MET A 262 -6.20 0.76 12.46
CA MET A 262 -6.12 -0.25 13.52
C MET A 262 -4.73 -0.28 14.16
N ALA A 263 -4.67 -0.12 15.48
CA ALA A 263 -3.45 -0.31 16.28
C ALA A 263 -2.23 0.55 15.85
N ASN A 264 -2.42 1.57 15.05
CA ASN A 264 -1.35 2.40 14.48
C ASN A 264 -1.21 3.74 15.22
N ASP A 265 -0.11 4.47 15.01
CA ASP A 265 0.25 5.68 15.74
C ASP A 265 0.45 6.90 14.81
N GLY A 266 -0.15 8.04 15.17
CA GLY A 266 0.05 9.28 14.41
C GLY A 266 -0.52 9.21 12.99
N VAL A 267 -1.78 8.78 12.84
CA VAL A 267 -2.47 8.72 11.55
C VAL A 267 -3.36 9.94 11.37
N TRP A 268 -3.20 10.66 10.25
CA TRP A 268 -4.07 11.75 9.84
C TRP A 268 -4.92 11.34 8.64
N VAL A 269 -6.24 11.48 8.78
CA VAL A 269 -7.21 11.21 7.71
C VAL A 269 -7.99 12.49 7.46
N GLU A 270 -7.71 13.16 6.33
CA GLU A 270 -8.36 14.45 6.05
C GLU A 270 -8.57 14.70 4.54
N HIS A 271 -9.50 15.58 4.22
CA HIS A 271 -9.86 16.00 2.86
C HIS A 271 -10.23 14.84 1.91
N ASN A 272 -10.53 13.65 2.43
CA ASN A 272 -11.01 12.55 1.61
C ASN A 272 -12.51 12.74 1.30
N THR A 273 -12.93 12.24 0.16
CA THR A 273 -14.34 12.06 -0.17
C THR A 273 -14.69 10.59 -0.05
N LEU A 274 -15.58 10.28 0.92
CA LEU A 274 -16.05 8.92 1.17
C LEU A 274 -17.54 8.87 0.80
N TYR A 275 -17.90 7.94 -0.08
CA TYR A 275 -19.25 7.81 -0.57
C TYR A 275 -19.63 6.34 -0.72
N ASP A 276 -20.81 5.97 -0.21
CA ASP A 276 -21.40 4.64 -0.37
C ASP A 276 -20.48 3.50 0.17
N ASN A 277 -19.93 3.70 1.37
CA ASN A 277 -19.22 2.66 2.11
C ASN A 277 -20.16 2.13 3.21
N PRO A 278 -20.92 1.05 2.94
CA PRO A 278 -22.14 0.73 3.71
C PRO A 278 -21.86 0.18 5.12
N THR A 279 -20.69 -0.35 5.42
CA THR A 279 -20.38 -0.74 6.82
C THR A 279 -20.01 0.47 7.65
N ALA A 280 -18.99 1.19 7.30
CA ALA A 280 -18.63 2.44 7.96
C ALA A 280 -17.69 3.26 7.07
N PRO A 281 -17.90 4.56 6.93
CA PRO A 281 -16.99 5.41 6.17
C PRO A 281 -15.57 5.43 6.77
N ILE A 282 -15.43 5.66 8.08
CA ILE A 282 -14.15 5.67 8.79
C ILE A 282 -14.30 4.87 10.09
N MET A 283 -13.41 3.91 10.28
CA MET A 283 -13.32 3.10 11.50
C MET A 283 -11.96 3.28 12.16
N VAL A 284 -11.96 3.44 13.48
CA VAL A 284 -10.75 3.45 14.32
C VAL A 284 -10.91 2.36 15.36
N VAL A 285 -10.01 1.38 15.38
CA VAL A 285 -10.17 0.20 16.23
C VAL A 285 -8.84 -0.27 16.83
N ALA A 286 -8.92 -0.98 17.92
CA ALA A 286 -7.82 -1.75 18.47
C ALA A 286 -7.71 -3.11 17.75
N TYR A 287 -6.52 -3.70 17.78
CA TYR A 287 -6.33 -5.10 17.41
C TYR A 287 -6.82 -5.98 18.56
N THR A 288 -7.76 -6.90 18.28
CA THR A 288 -8.46 -7.67 19.33
C THR A 288 -8.16 -9.16 19.33
N GLN A 289 -7.35 -9.66 18.39
CA GLN A 289 -6.93 -11.06 18.39
C GLN A 289 -5.81 -11.29 19.41
N GLY A 290 -5.61 -12.56 19.82
CA GLY A 290 -4.51 -12.93 20.71
C GLY A 290 -3.14 -12.72 20.06
N PHE A 291 -2.15 -12.27 20.84
CA PHE A 291 -0.76 -12.11 20.43
C PHE A 291 0.18 -12.31 21.61
N ASP A 292 1.42 -12.74 21.32
CA ASP A 292 2.45 -13.00 22.34
C ASP A 292 3.62 -12.00 22.27
N ASP A 293 3.67 -11.11 21.27
CA ASP A 293 4.76 -10.16 21.12
C ASP A 293 4.61 -8.98 22.09
N ALA A 294 5.42 -8.97 23.15
CA ALA A 294 5.42 -7.91 24.16
C ALA A 294 5.79 -6.51 23.62
N ARG A 295 6.34 -6.41 22.42
CA ARG A 295 6.66 -5.11 21.76
C ARG A 295 5.42 -4.51 21.10
N TYR A 296 4.39 -5.31 20.87
CA TYR A 296 3.21 -4.90 20.13
C TYR A 296 2.27 -4.05 20.99
N ASN A 297 1.80 -2.95 20.43
CA ASN A 297 0.77 -2.13 21.04
C ASN A 297 -0.53 -2.24 20.23
N PRO A 298 -1.58 -2.88 20.77
CA PRO A 298 -2.80 -3.16 20.03
C PRO A 298 -3.74 -1.95 19.91
N TYR A 299 -3.41 -0.81 20.50
CA TYR A 299 -4.32 0.34 20.55
C TYR A 299 -4.00 1.39 19.50
N PRO A 300 -5.02 2.04 18.90
CA PRO A 300 -4.82 3.24 18.09
C PRO A 300 -4.30 4.39 18.98
N ARG A 301 -3.36 5.17 18.46
CA ARG A 301 -2.74 6.28 19.18
C ARG A 301 -2.61 7.48 18.26
N ASN A 302 -2.89 8.68 18.80
CA ASN A 302 -2.72 9.94 18.09
C ASN A 302 -3.36 9.97 16.68
N VAL A 303 -4.49 9.25 16.52
CA VAL A 303 -5.26 9.27 15.27
C VAL A 303 -6.02 10.60 15.19
N THR A 304 -5.94 11.27 14.06
CA THR A 304 -6.66 12.52 13.81
C THR A 304 -7.54 12.37 12.57
N ILE A 305 -8.84 12.55 12.74
CA ILE A 305 -9.80 12.62 11.65
C ILE A 305 -10.13 14.09 11.41
N GLY A 306 -9.55 14.66 10.38
CA GLY A 306 -9.74 16.04 9.96
C GLY A 306 -11.01 16.24 9.15
N ALA A 307 -11.08 17.34 8.42
CA ALA A 307 -12.22 17.64 7.54
C ALA A 307 -12.27 16.63 6.38
N ASN A 308 -13.23 15.70 6.43
CA ASN A 308 -13.54 14.78 5.35
C ASN A 308 -14.97 15.01 4.86
N ARG A 309 -15.22 14.78 3.58
CA ARG A 309 -16.58 14.77 3.04
C ARG A 309 -17.09 13.33 3.05
N VAL A 310 -18.15 13.09 3.82
CA VAL A 310 -18.78 11.78 3.95
C VAL A 310 -20.24 11.87 3.54
N ASP A 311 -20.65 10.95 2.66
CA ASP A 311 -22.04 10.85 2.20
C ASP A 311 -22.41 9.38 1.96
N ARG A 312 -23.67 9.01 2.28
CA ARG A 312 -24.24 7.68 2.05
C ARG A 312 -23.34 6.52 2.55
N GLY A 313 -22.99 6.55 3.83
CA GLY A 313 -22.24 5.46 4.46
C GLY A 313 -22.96 4.86 5.67
N GLY A 314 -22.50 3.73 6.17
CA GLY A 314 -23.00 3.11 7.40
C GLY A 314 -24.40 2.49 7.31
N THR A 315 -24.95 2.28 6.12
CA THR A 315 -26.35 1.91 5.89
C THR A 315 -26.62 0.40 5.89
N ASP A 316 -25.56 -0.41 5.77
CA ASP A 316 -25.61 -1.88 5.81
C ASP A 316 -24.34 -2.42 6.49
N PRO A 317 -24.18 -2.16 7.81
CA PRO A 317 -22.96 -2.55 8.50
C PRO A 317 -22.86 -4.07 8.67
N GLN A 318 -21.74 -4.60 8.26
CA GLN A 318 -21.40 -6.03 8.42
C GLN A 318 -20.75 -6.26 9.79
N LEU A 319 -21.37 -5.76 10.85
CA LEU A 319 -20.94 -5.86 12.24
C LEU A 319 -21.90 -6.73 13.05
N ASP A 320 -21.38 -7.40 14.06
CA ASP A 320 -22.24 -8.09 15.01
C ASP A 320 -23.18 -7.08 15.68
N GLY A 321 -24.44 -7.42 15.83
CA GLY A 321 -25.43 -6.48 16.35
C GLY A 321 -25.81 -5.34 15.38
N ALA A 322 -25.58 -5.48 14.08
CA ALA A 322 -25.87 -4.47 13.05
C ALA A 322 -27.29 -3.89 13.15
N ALA A 323 -28.29 -4.74 13.35
CA ALA A 323 -29.68 -4.29 13.45
C ALA A 323 -29.92 -3.38 14.66
N GLN A 324 -29.33 -3.70 15.80
CA GLN A 324 -29.40 -2.90 17.02
C GLN A 324 -28.66 -1.56 16.85
N LEU A 325 -27.47 -1.60 16.22
CA LEU A 325 -26.71 -0.38 15.92
C LEU A 325 -27.49 0.53 14.98
N LEU A 326 -28.04 0.01 13.88
CA LEU A 326 -28.84 0.81 12.94
C LEU A 326 -30.08 1.42 13.63
N ALA A 327 -30.76 0.66 14.50
CA ALA A 327 -31.88 1.17 15.26
C ALA A 327 -31.45 2.30 16.22
N ALA A 328 -30.32 2.15 16.89
CA ALA A 328 -29.80 3.16 17.81
C ALA A 328 -29.36 4.45 17.08
N PHE A 329 -28.90 4.35 15.84
CA PHE A 329 -28.41 5.47 15.05
C PHE A 329 -29.42 6.02 14.01
N GLY A 330 -30.67 5.58 14.04
CA GLY A 330 -31.70 6.10 13.13
C GLY A 330 -31.55 5.62 11.67
N GLY A 331 -30.93 4.46 11.45
CA GLY A 331 -30.87 3.79 10.14
C GLY A 331 -29.53 3.84 9.42
N ALA A 332 -28.54 4.57 9.94
CA ALA A 332 -27.17 4.56 9.41
C ALA A 332 -26.16 4.82 10.51
N LEU A 333 -25.03 4.13 10.47
CA LEU A 333 -23.91 4.41 11.35
C LEU A 333 -23.30 5.80 11.04
N PRO A 334 -22.75 6.49 12.03
CA PRO A 334 -22.13 7.79 11.84
C PRO A 334 -20.87 7.71 10.96
N PRO A 335 -20.42 8.84 10.40
CA PRO A 335 -19.21 8.93 9.59
C PRO A 335 -17.95 8.36 10.24
N VAL A 336 -17.78 8.56 11.55
CA VAL A 336 -16.64 8.03 12.31
C VAL A 336 -17.12 7.07 13.38
N LEU A 337 -16.65 5.84 13.32
CA LEU A 337 -16.92 4.82 14.34
C LEU A 337 -15.61 4.42 15.04
N TRP A 338 -15.60 4.56 16.37
CA TRP A 338 -14.49 4.11 17.22
C TRP A 338 -14.97 2.98 18.14
N ASP A 339 -14.16 1.94 18.33
CA ASP A 339 -14.49 0.86 19.26
C ASP A 339 -14.46 1.30 20.75
N GLY A 340 -13.77 2.39 21.06
CA GLY A 340 -13.64 2.93 22.42
C GLY A 340 -12.37 2.46 23.13
N LEU A 341 -11.62 1.52 22.54
CA LEU A 341 -10.42 0.99 23.16
C LEU A 341 -9.24 1.94 22.96
N ALA A 342 -8.54 2.22 24.05
CA ALA A 342 -7.40 3.11 24.08
C ALA A 342 -6.35 2.65 25.09
N GLN A 343 -5.10 2.97 24.85
CA GLN A 343 -4.07 2.81 25.85
C GLN A 343 -4.35 3.77 27.03
N PRO A 344 -4.32 3.31 28.28
CA PRO A 344 -4.52 4.17 29.44
C PRO A 344 -3.61 5.40 29.43
N GLY A 345 -4.21 6.59 29.59
CA GLY A 345 -3.49 7.87 29.62
C GLY A 345 -3.04 8.42 28.26
N ALA A 346 -3.28 7.71 27.17
CA ALA A 346 -2.97 8.20 25.81
C ALA A 346 -4.21 8.77 25.12
N THR A 347 -4.01 9.72 24.20
CA THR A 347 -5.06 10.19 23.30
C THR A 347 -5.14 9.23 22.11
N ALA A 348 -6.21 8.47 22.01
CA ALA A 348 -6.41 7.56 20.88
C ALA A 348 -6.83 8.33 19.63
N LEU A 349 -7.80 9.25 19.77
CA LEU A 349 -8.52 9.84 18.65
C LEU A 349 -8.76 11.35 18.87
N ARG A 350 -8.65 12.14 17.80
CA ARG A 350 -9.13 13.52 17.66
C ARG A 350 -10.03 13.60 16.43
N VAL A 351 -11.11 14.37 16.51
CA VAL A 351 -12.05 14.51 15.39
C VAL A 351 -12.39 15.97 15.15
N GLU A 352 -12.43 16.37 13.89
CA GLU A 352 -12.82 17.72 13.46
C GLU A 352 -14.24 18.06 13.91
N PRO A 353 -14.47 19.26 14.46
CA PRO A 353 -15.82 19.74 14.78
C PRO A 353 -16.74 19.70 13.55
N GLY A 354 -17.93 19.15 13.74
CA GLY A 354 -18.93 19.04 12.67
C GLY A 354 -18.91 17.73 11.91
N LEU A 355 -17.87 16.88 12.07
CA LEU A 355 -17.92 15.51 11.60
C LEU A 355 -18.51 14.61 12.69
N ALA A 356 -19.69 14.06 12.45
CA ALA A 356 -20.36 13.21 13.43
C ALA A 356 -19.58 11.91 13.66
N GLY A 357 -19.45 11.52 14.91
CA GLY A 357 -18.79 10.28 15.27
C GLY A 357 -19.34 9.68 16.55
N TRP A 358 -19.13 8.37 16.72
CA TRP A 358 -19.58 7.62 17.87
C TRP A 358 -18.53 6.62 18.32
N SER A 359 -18.52 6.37 19.64
CA SER A 359 -17.75 5.33 20.27
C SER A 359 -18.67 4.18 20.66
N LEU A 360 -18.22 2.95 20.50
CA LEU A 360 -18.87 1.77 21.07
C LEU A 360 -18.61 1.67 22.56
N ASN A 361 -17.65 2.43 23.09
CA ASN A 361 -17.24 2.46 24.49
C ASN A 361 -16.92 1.06 25.05
N LEU A 362 -16.28 0.22 24.26
CA LEU A 362 -15.73 -1.05 24.76
C LEU A 362 -14.66 -0.76 25.82
N THR A 363 -14.62 -1.55 26.88
CA THR A 363 -13.71 -1.34 28.01
C THR A 363 -12.57 -2.34 28.05
N GLU A 364 -12.73 -3.48 27.41
CA GLU A 364 -11.75 -4.55 27.40
C GLU A 364 -11.55 -5.10 25.97
N GLN A 365 -10.30 -5.35 25.64
CA GLN A 365 -9.90 -5.98 24.40
C GLN A 365 -10.48 -7.43 24.33
N GLY A 366 -11.00 -7.80 23.17
CA GLY A 366 -11.57 -9.13 22.93
C GLY A 366 -13.01 -9.33 23.45
N LYS A 367 -13.61 -8.35 24.11
CA LYS A 367 -15.05 -8.37 24.43
C LYS A 367 -15.86 -7.87 23.25
N GLY A 368 -16.90 -8.64 22.90
CA GLY A 368 -17.75 -8.33 21.75
C GLY A 368 -18.73 -7.20 22.01
N LEU A 369 -19.53 -6.87 20.98
CA LEU A 369 -20.54 -5.81 21.03
C LEU A 369 -21.61 -5.98 22.11
N GLY A 370 -21.74 -7.17 22.73
CA GLY A 370 -22.65 -7.38 23.85
C GLY A 370 -22.38 -6.49 25.09
N GLU A 371 -21.17 -5.92 25.17
CA GLU A 371 -20.79 -4.97 26.22
C GLU A 371 -20.74 -3.52 25.70
N ALA A 372 -21.05 -3.30 24.43
CA ALA A 372 -21.05 -1.97 23.85
C ALA A 372 -22.10 -1.09 24.52
N ASN A 373 -21.71 0.13 24.85
CA ASN A 373 -22.59 1.20 25.29
C ASN A 373 -22.39 2.42 24.37
N PRO A 374 -22.90 2.38 23.13
CA PRO A 374 -22.63 3.38 22.13
C PRO A 374 -23.06 4.78 22.57
N GLY A 375 -22.17 5.74 22.34
CA GLY A 375 -22.43 7.16 22.64
C GLY A 375 -21.70 8.09 21.70
N PRO A 376 -22.09 9.38 21.64
CA PRO A 376 -21.40 10.38 20.84
C PRO A 376 -19.93 10.45 21.22
N LEU A 377 -19.07 10.68 20.22
CA LEU A 377 -17.65 10.91 20.48
C LEU A 377 -17.46 12.13 21.38
N ASN A 378 -16.74 11.94 22.46
CA ASN A 378 -16.26 13.00 23.34
C ASN A 378 -14.72 12.96 23.33
N VAL A 379 -14.14 13.49 22.25
CA VAL A 379 -12.70 13.46 21.99
C VAL A 379 -12.20 14.87 21.68
N PRO A 380 -10.91 15.16 21.89
CA PRO A 380 -10.32 16.45 21.54
C PRO A 380 -10.46 16.78 20.04
N THR A 381 -10.42 18.05 19.70
CA THR A 381 -10.31 18.53 18.34
C THR A 381 -8.89 18.37 17.82
N PRO A 382 -8.68 18.33 16.47
CA PRO A 382 -7.35 18.31 15.87
C PRO A 382 -6.47 19.47 16.34
N ASP A 383 -5.23 19.14 16.67
CA ASP A 383 -4.19 20.16 16.86
C ASP A 383 -3.45 20.35 15.52
N ARG A 384 -3.78 21.42 14.82
CA ARG A 384 -3.21 21.73 13.50
C ARG A 384 -1.72 22.03 13.54
N THR A 385 -1.16 22.35 14.71
CA THR A 385 0.28 22.56 14.88
C THR A 385 1.05 21.24 14.93
N ALA A 386 0.37 20.14 15.26
CA ALA A 386 0.89 18.77 15.27
C ALA A 386 0.65 18.02 13.95
N MET A 387 0.25 18.73 12.89
CA MET A 387 0.06 18.11 11.57
C MET A 387 1.36 17.48 11.08
N LEU A 388 1.24 16.30 10.50
CA LEU A 388 2.39 15.54 10.00
C LEU A 388 3.11 16.31 8.89
N THR A 389 4.43 16.40 9.03
CA THR A 389 5.32 17.01 8.04
C THR A 389 6.43 16.04 7.67
N GLY A 390 6.98 16.16 6.48
CA GLY A 390 8.08 15.30 6.05
C GLY A 390 7.70 13.85 5.78
N VAL A 391 6.38 13.56 5.63
CA VAL A 391 5.89 12.23 5.22
C VAL A 391 5.99 12.08 3.71
N GLY A 392 6.17 10.86 3.26
CA GLY A 392 6.24 10.52 1.83
C GLY A 392 7.63 10.10 1.36
N ALA A 393 7.66 9.64 0.13
CA ALA A 393 8.89 9.22 -0.53
C ALA A 393 9.87 10.40 -0.71
N PRO A 394 11.19 10.13 -0.77
CA PRO A 394 12.19 11.16 -1.05
C PRO A 394 11.89 11.90 -2.35
N ALA A 395 12.01 13.24 -2.34
CA ALA A 395 11.75 14.07 -3.52
C ALA A 395 12.61 13.69 -4.74
N ALA A 396 13.78 13.10 -4.52
CA ALA A 396 14.65 12.63 -5.60
C ALA A 396 13.98 11.53 -6.47
N LEU A 397 13.01 10.77 -5.94
CA LEU A 397 12.29 9.77 -6.72
C LEU A 397 11.35 10.39 -7.75
N GLU A 398 10.90 11.63 -7.54
CA GLU A 398 10.07 12.37 -8.50
C GLU A 398 10.76 12.58 -9.86
N ALA A 399 12.08 12.79 -9.86
CA ALA A 399 12.84 12.97 -11.10
C ALA A 399 12.80 11.72 -12.00
N ARG A 400 12.52 10.54 -11.43
CA ARG A 400 12.47 9.26 -12.14
C ARG A 400 11.13 9.00 -12.82
N LEU A 401 10.11 9.84 -12.57
CA LEU A 401 8.84 9.81 -13.28
C LEU A 401 8.93 10.40 -14.70
N HIS A 402 9.90 11.32 -14.91
CA HIS A 402 10.06 12.08 -16.16
C HIS A 402 11.53 12.01 -16.60
N PRO A 403 11.98 10.86 -17.12
CA PRO A 403 13.35 10.67 -17.61
C PRO A 403 13.62 11.45 -18.89
#